data_4de461a3330c530a2854559b78b46bb7
#
_entry.id   4de461a3330c530a2854559b78b46bb7
#
_cell.length_a   1.000
_cell.length_b   1.000
_cell.length_c   1.000
_cell.angle_alpha   90.00
_cell.angle_beta   90.00
_cell.angle_gamma   90.00
#
_symmetry.space_group_name_H-M   'P 1'
#
loop_
_entity.id
_entity.type
_entity.pdbx_description
1 polymer ?
#
loop_
_entity_poly.entity_id
_entity_poly.type
_entity_poly.pdbx_seq_one_letter_code
_entity_poly.pdbx_strand_id
1 'polypeptide(L)'
;MSEEKKIGISNSDRAHVLVQAMPYIKKWAGETIVVKYGGNAMINPELKEAVMNDIVLMQLVGVNVVLVHGGGPEISGMLKKIGKESRFVGGMRYTDAETMDIVQQVLAGKVNKDLVQLLENTGGKAVGLCGIDGSMLKADKLPAAEDLGFVGEIREVSTKIVEDVIASGYTPVISTVAAGYHGEVYNINADVAAARIAAELGARKLILMTDIVGLLRDKDDENTLIPVVNVSDVPKLKRDGIISGGMIPKIDCCVEAVRRGVERAHIIDGRTPHSILVELFTDEGIGTMFY
;
A
#
# COMPACT_ATOMS: atom_id res chain seq x y z
N MET A 1 25.61 3.98 13.13
CA MET A 1 25.49 2.51 13.19
C MET A 1 24.81 2.22 14.52
N SER A 2 23.48 1.98 14.49
CA SER A 2 22.73 1.52 15.65
C SER A 2 23.23 0.13 16.01
N GLU A 3 23.44 -0.15 17.29
CA GLU A 3 23.72 -1.53 17.76
C GLU A 3 22.53 -2.39 17.36
N GLU A 4 22.69 -3.17 16.28
CA GLU A 4 21.73 -4.23 15.92
C GLU A 4 21.57 -5.12 17.15
N LYS A 5 20.35 -5.22 17.67
CA LYS A 5 19.97 -6.28 18.62
C LYS A 5 20.33 -7.61 17.97
N LYS A 6 21.48 -8.19 18.35
CA LYS A 6 21.88 -9.52 17.89
C LYS A 6 20.80 -10.50 18.31
N ILE A 7 20.00 -10.95 17.35
CA ILE A 7 19.07 -12.07 17.56
C ILE A 7 19.95 -13.25 18.00
N GLY A 8 19.64 -13.83 19.16
CA GLY A 8 20.45 -14.89 19.80
C GLY A 8 20.39 -16.26 19.11
N ILE A 9 20.46 -16.27 17.75
CA ILE A 9 20.50 -17.49 16.94
C ILE A 9 21.94 -17.79 16.50
N SER A 10 22.28 -19.11 16.42
CA SER A 10 23.61 -19.56 15.98
C SER A 10 23.85 -19.20 14.50
N ASN A 11 25.13 -19.20 14.08
CA ASN A 11 25.46 -19.01 12.66
C ASN A 11 24.91 -20.14 11.78
N SER A 12 24.80 -21.38 12.32
CA SER A 12 24.17 -22.50 11.63
C SER A 12 22.68 -22.26 11.39
N ASP A 13 21.96 -21.76 12.41
CA ASP A 13 20.52 -21.44 12.27
C ASP A 13 20.29 -20.34 11.26
N ARG A 14 21.16 -19.30 11.25
CA ARG A 14 21.11 -18.23 10.23
C ARG A 14 21.26 -18.80 8.82
N ALA A 15 22.21 -19.72 8.60
CA ALA A 15 22.39 -20.36 7.32
C ALA A 15 21.17 -21.22 6.94
N HIS A 16 20.59 -21.96 7.90
CA HIS A 16 19.37 -22.72 7.68
C HIS A 16 18.17 -21.86 7.30
N VAL A 17 17.95 -20.73 7.97
CA VAL A 17 16.87 -19.78 7.62
C VAL A 17 17.03 -19.27 6.19
N LEU A 18 18.23 -18.91 5.76
CA LEU A 18 18.49 -18.48 4.38
C LEU A 18 18.20 -19.59 3.35
N VAL A 19 18.57 -20.82 3.65
CA VAL A 19 18.28 -21.98 2.77
C VAL A 19 16.77 -22.24 2.71
N GLN A 20 16.05 -22.14 3.83
CA GLN A 20 14.58 -22.28 3.87
C GLN A 20 13.86 -21.17 3.07
N ALA A 21 14.45 -19.98 2.96
CA ALA A 21 13.88 -18.90 2.15
C ALA A 21 14.01 -19.12 0.62
N MET A 22 14.92 -20.00 0.16
CA MET A 22 15.21 -20.21 -1.27
C MET A 22 13.96 -20.54 -2.14
N PRO A 23 13.04 -21.43 -1.74
CA PRO A 23 11.85 -21.72 -2.55
C PRO A 23 10.97 -20.49 -2.77
N TYR A 24 10.84 -19.63 -1.76
CA TYR A 24 10.07 -18.39 -1.84
C TYR A 24 10.79 -17.36 -2.71
N ILE A 25 12.11 -17.20 -2.55
CA ILE A 25 12.91 -16.33 -3.41
C ILE A 25 12.73 -16.74 -4.87
N LYS A 26 12.86 -18.04 -5.18
CA LYS A 26 12.63 -18.56 -6.54
C LYS A 26 11.21 -18.30 -7.05
N LYS A 27 10.21 -18.38 -6.17
CA LYS A 27 8.80 -18.15 -6.50
C LYS A 27 8.50 -16.69 -6.88
N TRP A 28 9.16 -15.77 -6.17
CA TRP A 28 8.86 -14.34 -6.29
C TRP A 28 9.84 -13.55 -7.17
N ALA A 29 11.03 -14.09 -7.48
CA ALA A 29 11.99 -13.42 -8.34
C ALA A 29 11.40 -13.16 -9.73
N GLY A 30 11.44 -11.90 -10.17
CA GLY A 30 10.86 -11.42 -11.44
C GLY A 30 9.36 -11.11 -11.37
N GLU A 31 8.66 -11.50 -10.31
CA GLU A 31 7.24 -11.20 -10.14
C GLU A 31 7.02 -9.77 -9.65
N THR A 32 5.93 -9.14 -10.09
CA THR A 32 5.54 -7.80 -9.63
C THR A 32 4.61 -7.90 -8.43
N ILE A 33 4.97 -7.21 -7.35
CA ILE A 33 4.20 -7.12 -6.12
C ILE A 33 3.94 -5.63 -5.80
N VAL A 34 2.67 -5.26 -5.69
CA VAL A 34 2.28 -3.91 -5.29
C VAL A 34 2.01 -3.90 -3.78
N VAL A 35 2.71 -3.03 -3.07
CA VAL A 35 2.53 -2.82 -1.63
C VAL A 35 1.92 -1.44 -1.41
N LYS A 36 0.73 -1.40 -0.83
CA LYS A 36 0.16 -0.15 -0.33
C LYS A 36 0.63 0.09 1.10
N TYR A 37 1.33 1.19 1.29
CA TYR A 37 1.91 1.61 2.55
C TYR A 37 1.13 2.75 3.20
N GLY A 38 0.76 2.61 4.47
CA GLY A 38 -0.05 3.60 5.19
C GLY A 38 -0.28 3.21 6.65
N GLY A 39 -1.11 3.98 7.35
CA GLY A 39 -1.47 3.71 8.75
C GLY A 39 -0.34 3.97 9.74
N ASN A 40 -0.36 3.28 10.86
CA ASN A 40 0.62 3.43 11.96
C ASN A 40 2.07 3.12 11.53
N ALA A 41 2.25 2.26 10.52
CA ALA A 41 3.56 1.95 9.95
C ALA A 41 4.26 3.20 9.36
N MET A 42 3.53 4.26 9.01
CA MET A 42 4.09 5.52 8.54
C MET A 42 4.53 6.45 9.69
N ILE A 43 3.92 6.32 10.87
CA ILE A 43 4.11 7.23 11.99
C ILE A 43 5.18 6.71 12.94
N ASN A 44 5.20 5.40 13.20
CA ASN A 44 6.17 4.76 14.09
C ASN A 44 7.51 4.58 13.36
N PRO A 45 8.63 5.17 13.86
CA PRO A 45 9.93 5.08 13.20
C PRO A 45 10.46 3.65 13.05
N GLU A 46 10.27 2.78 14.06
CA GLU A 46 10.75 1.40 14.04
C GLU A 46 10.00 0.57 13.00
N LEU A 47 8.67 0.73 12.93
CA LEU A 47 7.85 0.05 11.91
C LEU A 47 8.17 0.56 10.51
N LYS A 48 8.42 1.86 10.38
CA LYS A 48 8.82 2.47 9.11
C LYS A 48 10.13 1.88 8.60
N GLU A 49 11.13 1.77 9.47
CA GLU A 49 12.42 1.15 9.16
C GLU A 49 12.25 -0.32 8.79
N ALA A 50 11.45 -1.09 9.55
CA ALA A 50 11.17 -2.50 9.27
C ALA A 50 10.56 -2.69 7.88
N VAL A 51 9.55 -1.88 7.51
CA VAL A 51 8.92 -1.97 6.17
C VAL A 51 9.92 -1.61 5.07
N MET A 52 10.77 -0.60 5.25
CA MET A 52 11.77 -0.24 4.24
C MET A 52 12.82 -1.34 4.07
N ASN A 53 13.24 -1.99 5.15
CA ASN A 53 14.10 -3.17 5.10
C ASN A 53 13.45 -4.32 4.33
N ASP A 54 12.14 -4.56 4.54
CA ASP A 54 11.39 -5.58 3.81
C ASP A 54 11.37 -5.29 2.29
N ILE A 55 11.05 -4.06 1.90
CA ILE A 55 11.03 -3.63 0.49
C ILE A 55 12.41 -3.78 -0.16
N VAL A 56 13.47 -3.36 0.54
CA VAL A 56 14.84 -3.48 0.03
C VAL A 56 15.26 -4.94 -0.09
N LEU A 57 14.94 -5.79 0.89
CA LEU A 57 15.22 -7.23 0.79
C LEU A 57 14.49 -7.85 -0.41
N MET A 58 13.22 -7.53 -0.61
CA MET A 58 12.46 -7.99 -1.78
C MET A 58 13.14 -7.56 -3.09
N GLN A 59 13.56 -6.30 -3.20
CA GLN A 59 14.28 -5.80 -4.38
C GLN A 59 15.60 -6.57 -4.60
N LEU A 60 16.38 -6.80 -3.54
CA LEU A 60 17.66 -7.51 -3.60
C LEU A 60 17.53 -8.97 -4.04
N VAL A 61 16.41 -9.64 -3.71
CA VAL A 61 16.14 -11.01 -4.16
C VAL A 61 15.42 -11.08 -5.51
N GLY A 62 15.28 -9.95 -6.19
CA GLY A 62 14.78 -9.88 -7.57
C GLY A 62 13.27 -9.72 -7.72
N VAL A 63 12.54 -9.35 -6.66
CA VAL A 63 11.11 -9.01 -6.74
C VAL A 63 10.94 -7.60 -7.31
N ASN A 64 10.04 -7.42 -8.26
CA ASN A 64 9.64 -6.11 -8.78
C ASN A 64 8.62 -5.47 -7.82
N VAL A 65 9.13 -4.70 -6.84
CA VAL A 65 8.27 -4.05 -5.85
C VAL A 65 7.79 -2.69 -6.35
N VAL A 66 6.50 -2.43 -6.24
CA VAL A 66 5.88 -1.12 -6.45
C VAL A 66 5.28 -0.65 -5.14
N LEU A 67 5.78 0.45 -4.59
CA LEU A 67 5.32 1.00 -3.33
C LEU A 67 4.34 2.15 -3.57
N VAL A 68 3.06 1.95 -3.23
CA VAL A 68 2.03 2.99 -3.30
C VAL A 68 1.76 3.51 -1.90
N HIS A 69 1.85 4.82 -1.69
CA HIS A 69 1.70 5.38 -0.35
C HIS A 69 0.60 6.43 -0.24
N GLY A 70 0.01 6.50 0.95
CA GLY A 70 -0.81 7.61 1.40
C GLY A 70 0.02 8.63 2.18
N GLY A 71 -0.62 9.36 3.10
CA GLY A 71 0.01 10.38 3.96
C GLY A 71 -1.04 11.20 4.70
N GLY A 72 -2.13 10.55 5.11
CA GLY A 72 -3.22 11.22 5.84
C GLY A 72 -2.77 11.98 7.08
N PRO A 73 -1.95 11.40 7.95
CA PRO A 73 -1.41 12.08 9.14
C PRO A 73 -0.57 13.31 8.79
N GLU A 74 0.31 13.21 7.78
CA GLU A 74 1.18 14.29 7.33
C GLU A 74 0.37 15.44 6.72
N ILE A 75 -0.65 15.13 5.92
CA ILE A 75 -1.60 16.13 5.39
C ILE A 75 -2.32 16.83 6.54
N SER A 76 -2.87 16.08 7.51
CA SER A 76 -3.55 16.66 8.67
C SER A 76 -2.61 17.52 9.51
N GLY A 77 -1.36 17.07 9.69
CA GLY A 77 -0.31 17.83 10.38
C GLY A 77 0.02 19.14 9.68
N MET A 78 0.08 19.15 8.35
CA MET A 78 0.36 20.35 7.57
C MET A 78 -0.82 21.33 7.58
N LEU A 79 -2.05 20.83 7.38
CA LEU A 79 -3.27 21.65 7.49
C LEU A 79 -3.35 22.33 8.85
N LYS A 80 -3.09 21.60 9.95
CA LYS A 80 -3.05 22.17 11.30
C LYS A 80 -2.01 23.28 11.44
N LYS A 81 -0.82 23.12 10.84
CA LYS A 81 0.25 24.15 10.89
C LYS A 81 -0.15 25.45 10.22
N ILE A 82 -0.99 25.40 9.17
CA ILE A 82 -1.49 26.59 8.49
C ILE A 82 -2.84 27.08 9.05
N GLY A 83 -3.31 26.49 10.18
CA GLY A 83 -4.56 26.90 10.83
C GLY A 83 -5.83 26.38 10.18
N LYS A 84 -5.74 25.36 9.31
CA LYS A 84 -6.89 24.76 8.61
C LYS A 84 -7.26 23.42 9.23
N GLU A 85 -8.54 23.24 9.54
CA GLU A 85 -9.06 21.98 10.09
C GLU A 85 -9.27 20.92 9.00
N SER A 86 -8.96 19.67 9.34
CA SER A 86 -9.26 18.53 8.49
C SER A 86 -10.71 18.09 8.65
N ARG A 87 -11.46 18.04 7.57
CA ARG A 87 -12.83 17.52 7.54
C ARG A 87 -12.86 16.15 6.84
N PHE A 88 -13.65 15.21 7.36
CA PHE A 88 -13.85 13.90 6.77
C PHE A 88 -15.34 13.62 6.60
N VAL A 89 -15.70 12.98 5.48
CA VAL A 89 -17.05 12.54 5.14
C VAL A 89 -16.96 11.10 4.67
N GLY A 90 -17.64 10.19 5.35
CA GLY A 90 -17.59 8.77 5.02
C GLY A 90 -16.17 8.16 5.04
N GLY A 91 -15.27 8.69 5.89
CA GLY A 91 -13.88 8.26 5.96
C GLY A 91 -12.96 8.87 4.90
N MET A 92 -13.49 9.63 3.94
CA MET A 92 -12.71 10.35 2.93
C MET A 92 -12.48 11.80 3.35
N ARG A 93 -11.29 12.34 3.05
CA ARG A 93 -10.96 13.73 3.34
C ARG A 93 -11.71 14.65 2.38
N TYR A 94 -12.56 15.53 2.93
CA TYR A 94 -13.05 16.65 2.14
C TYR A 94 -11.87 17.51 1.67
N THR A 95 -11.75 17.70 0.37
CA THR A 95 -10.56 18.28 -0.28
C THR A 95 -11.00 19.47 -1.14
N ASP A 96 -11.09 20.68 -0.54
CA ASP A 96 -11.27 21.91 -1.32
C ASP A 96 -9.98 22.27 -2.07
N ALA A 97 -9.99 23.34 -2.87
CA ALA A 97 -8.86 23.72 -3.70
C ALA A 97 -7.57 23.95 -2.89
N GLU A 98 -7.65 24.71 -1.79
CA GLU A 98 -6.50 24.96 -0.92
C GLU A 98 -6.00 23.67 -0.25
N THR A 99 -6.93 22.79 0.17
CA THR A 99 -6.55 21.47 0.72
C THR A 99 -5.89 20.61 -0.37
N MET A 100 -6.34 20.69 -1.63
CA MET A 100 -5.72 19.92 -2.73
C MET A 100 -4.27 20.35 -2.99
N ASP A 101 -3.98 21.63 -2.94
CA ASP A 101 -2.61 22.15 -3.05
C ASP A 101 -1.71 21.58 -1.95
N ILE A 102 -2.21 21.54 -0.70
CA ILE A 102 -1.49 20.94 0.42
C ILE A 102 -1.32 19.43 0.25
N VAL A 103 -2.36 18.73 -0.20
CA VAL A 103 -2.31 17.28 -0.48
C VAL A 103 -1.21 16.99 -1.49
N GLN A 104 -1.17 17.71 -2.60
CA GLN A 104 -0.15 17.52 -3.63
C GLN A 104 1.26 17.80 -3.10
N GLN A 105 1.47 18.93 -2.41
CA GLN A 105 2.78 19.28 -1.83
C GLN A 105 3.26 18.23 -0.82
N VAL A 106 2.36 17.79 0.07
CA VAL A 106 2.71 16.82 1.12
C VAL A 106 2.95 15.44 0.53
N LEU A 107 2.06 14.94 -0.31
CA LEU A 107 2.18 13.59 -0.86
C LEU A 107 3.35 13.48 -1.85
N ALA A 108 3.37 14.33 -2.89
CA ALA A 108 4.36 14.22 -3.96
C ALA A 108 5.73 14.81 -3.58
N GLY A 109 5.73 15.86 -2.75
CA GLY A 109 6.96 16.54 -2.34
C GLY A 109 7.59 15.93 -1.10
N LYS A 110 6.87 15.90 0.03
CA LYS A 110 7.48 15.50 1.31
C LYS A 110 7.45 13.98 1.52
N VAL A 111 6.28 13.38 1.60
CA VAL A 111 6.15 11.94 1.98
C VAL A 111 6.86 11.05 0.96
N ASN A 112 6.63 11.29 -0.32
CA ASN A 112 7.25 10.55 -1.40
C ASN A 112 8.78 10.59 -1.32
N LYS A 113 9.35 11.78 -1.14
CA LYS A 113 10.82 11.96 -1.11
C LYS A 113 11.44 11.45 0.19
N ASP A 114 10.75 11.56 1.32
CA ASP A 114 11.19 10.94 2.58
C ASP A 114 11.29 9.41 2.45
N LEU A 115 10.32 8.76 1.76
CA LEU A 115 10.33 7.31 1.53
C LEU A 115 11.43 6.89 0.55
N VAL A 116 11.63 7.62 -0.54
CA VAL A 116 12.73 7.39 -1.48
C VAL A 116 14.07 7.47 -0.76
N GLN A 117 14.31 8.55 0.00
CA GLN A 117 15.55 8.71 0.74
C GLN A 117 15.78 7.58 1.75
N LEU A 118 14.72 7.12 2.42
CA LEU A 118 14.82 6.05 3.41
C LEU A 118 15.17 4.71 2.74
N LEU A 119 14.57 4.38 1.60
CA LEU A 119 14.92 3.19 0.80
C LEU A 119 16.37 3.24 0.32
N GLU A 120 16.83 4.39 -0.18
CA GLU A 120 18.23 4.58 -0.62
C GLU A 120 19.20 4.45 0.57
N ASN A 121 18.89 5.02 1.72
CA ASN A 121 19.69 4.90 2.94
C ASN A 121 19.77 3.45 3.46
N THR A 122 18.76 2.63 3.17
CA THR A 122 18.73 1.20 3.51
C THR A 122 19.49 0.34 2.49
N GLY A 123 19.98 0.92 1.39
CA GLY A 123 20.75 0.25 0.34
C GLY A 123 19.91 -0.23 -0.85
N GLY A 124 18.63 0.15 -0.92
CA GLY A 124 17.79 -0.06 -2.09
C GLY A 124 18.02 0.99 -3.17
N LYS A 125 17.32 0.85 -4.28
CA LYS A 125 17.26 1.83 -5.37
C LYS A 125 15.79 2.22 -5.57
N ALA A 126 15.47 3.49 -5.46
CA ALA A 126 14.09 3.95 -5.53
C ALA A 126 13.93 5.23 -6.37
N VAL A 127 12.80 5.34 -7.05
CA VAL A 127 12.38 6.55 -7.78
C VAL A 127 10.99 6.95 -7.33
N GLY A 128 10.86 8.21 -6.90
CA GLY A 128 9.56 8.76 -6.49
C GLY A 128 8.78 9.29 -7.68
N LEU A 129 7.56 8.78 -7.83
CA LEU A 129 6.58 9.16 -8.83
C LEU A 129 5.33 9.72 -8.15
N CYS A 130 4.60 10.54 -8.90
CA CYS A 130 3.25 10.98 -8.59
C CYS A 130 2.29 10.43 -9.65
N GLY A 131 1.05 10.17 -9.34
CA GLY A 131 0.08 9.69 -10.33
C GLY A 131 -0.10 10.60 -11.55
N ILE A 132 0.33 11.87 -11.45
CA ILE A 132 0.36 12.81 -12.58
C ILE A 132 1.47 12.48 -13.58
N ASP A 133 2.62 11.95 -13.10
CA ASP A 133 3.80 11.71 -13.92
C ASP A 133 3.49 10.68 -15.01
N GLY A 134 3.90 10.98 -16.25
CA GLY A 134 3.63 10.12 -17.40
C GLY A 134 2.14 9.88 -17.67
N SER A 135 1.25 10.74 -17.14
CA SER A 135 -0.21 10.53 -17.16
C SER A 135 -0.63 9.18 -16.57
N MET A 136 0.09 8.73 -15.54
CA MET A 136 -0.11 7.41 -14.91
C MET A 136 -1.54 7.23 -14.39
N LEU A 137 -2.07 8.22 -13.67
CA LEU A 137 -3.43 8.19 -13.15
C LEU A 137 -4.25 9.34 -13.73
N LYS A 138 -5.31 9.01 -14.46
CA LYS A 138 -6.35 9.95 -14.90
C LYS A 138 -7.61 9.72 -14.08
N ALA A 139 -8.21 10.81 -13.60
CA ALA A 139 -9.37 10.75 -12.71
C ALA A 139 -10.41 11.82 -13.07
N ASP A 140 -11.66 11.51 -12.76
CA ASP A 140 -12.76 12.46 -12.65
C ASP A 140 -13.06 12.73 -11.18
N LYS A 141 -13.85 13.76 -10.92
CA LYS A 141 -14.40 14.00 -9.59
C LYS A 141 -15.22 12.81 -9.13
N LEU A 142 -14.96 12.32 -7.91
CA LEU A 142 -15.70 11.20 -7.35
C LEU A 142 -17.18 11.56 -7.18
N PRO A 143 -18.12 10.81 -7.80
CA PRO A 143 -19.53 10.97 -7.55
C PRO A 143 -19.87 10.47 -6.14
N ALA A 144 -20.36 11.35 -5.28
CA ALA A 144 -20.74 11.05 -3.91
C ALA A 144 -22.04 11.81 -3.55
N ALA A 145 -22.74 11.34 -2.49
CA ALA A 145 -23.98 11.98 -2.03
C ALA A 145 -23.73 13.41 -1.49
N GLU A 146 -22.55 13.62 -0.89
CA GLU A 146 -22.07 14.95 -0.49
C GLU A 146 -20.89 15.34 -1.38
N ASP A 147 -20.74 16.64 -1.67
CA ASP A 147 -19.58 17.14 -2.40
C ASP A 147 -18.32 16.97 -1.56
N LEU A 148 -17.35 16.19 -2.07
CA LEU A 148 -16.06 15.93 -1.44
C LEU A 148 -14.94 16.85 -1.98
N GLY A 149 -15.25 17.80 -2.84
CA GLY A 149 -14.29 18.69 -3.50
C GLY A 149 -13.44 17.93 -4.53
N PHE A 150 -12.13 18.05 -4.45
CA PHE A 150 -11.16 17.44 -5.35
C PHE A 150 -10.77 16.01 -4.96
N VAL A 151 -11.73 15.22 -4.50
CA VAL A 151 -11.56 13.77 -4.36
C VAL A 151 -11.88 13.13 -5.70
N GLY A 152 -10.99 12.25 -6.19
CA GLY A 152 -11.09 11.69 -7.53
C GLY A 152 -11.42 10.20 -7.54
N GLU A 153 -12.06 9.79 -8.65
CA GLU A 153 -12.27 8.41 -9.07
C GLU A 153 -11.39 8.13 -10.28
N ILE A 154 -10.52 7.12 -10.20
CA ILE A 154 -9.60 6.76 -11.28
C ILE A 154 -10.40 6.21 -12.47
N ARG A 155 -10.21 6.81 -13.65
CA ARG A 155 -10.77 6.35 -14.93
C ARG A 155 -9.77 5.50 -15.70
N GLU A 156 -8.54 6.00 -15.84
CA GLU A 156 -7.49 5.35 -16.61
C GLU A 156 -6.22 5.23 -15.78
N VAL A 157 -5.49 4.14 -16.00
CA VAL A 157 -4.15 3.90 -15.44
C VAL A 157 -3.21 3.59 -16.60
N SER A 158 -2.09 4.29 -16.69
CA SER A 158 -1.00 3.99 -17.63
C SER A 158 0.22 3.52 -16.84
N THR A 159 0.63 2.28 -17.05
CA THR A 159 1.73 1.66 -16.29
C THR A 159 3.10 1.90 -16.90
N LYS A 160 3.18 2.48 -18.10
CA LYS A 160 4.42 2.58 -18.88
C LYS A 160 5.60 3.17 -18.09
N ILE A 161 5.39 4.29 -17.38
CA ILE A 161 6.46 4.90 -16.57
C ILE A 161 6.90 4.01 -15.41
N VAL A 162 5.97 3.27 -14.80
CA VAL A 162 6.24 2.32 -13.71
C VAL A 162 7.08 1.15 -14.22
N GLU A 163 6.72 0.60 -15.37
CA GLU A 163 7.44 -0.49 -16.04
C GLU A 163 8.87 -0.06 -16.43
N ASP A 164 9.04 1.16 -16.95
CA ASP A 164 10.35 1.71 -17.30
C ASP A 164 11.26 1.89 -16.07
N VAL A 165 10.70 2.32 -14.95
CA VAL A 165 11.41 2.44 -13.66
C VAL A 165 11.83 1.07 -13.16
N ILE A 166 10.92 0.08 -13.18
CA ILE A 166 11.21 -1.32 -12.81
C ILE A 166 12.31 -1.90 -13.71
N ALA A 167 12.18 -1.74 -15.03
CA ALA A 167 13.16 -2.25 -16.00
C ALA A 167 14.55 -1.62 -15.82
N SER A 168 14.62 -0.41 -15.26
CA SER A 168 15.87 0.27 -14.89
C SER A 168 16.43 -0.18 -13.53
N GLY A 169 15.78 -1.13 -12.85
CA GLY A 169 16.22 -1.70 -11.57
C GLY A 169 15.91 -0.84 -10.35
N TYR A 170 14.93 0.05 -10.45
CA TYR A 170 14.47 0.89 -9.35
C TYR A 170 13.12 0.44 -8.82
N THR A 171 12.87 0.66 -7.53
CA THR A 171 11.55 0.55 -6.92
C THR A 171 10.76 1.84 -7.14
N PRO A 172 9.64 1.82 -7.89
CA PRO A 172 8.76 2.98 -8.01
C PRO A 172 8.04 3.23 -6.67
N VAL A 173 8.12 4.46 -6.18
CA VAL A 173 7.41 4.94 -4.98
C VAL A 173 6.35 5.93 -5.44
N ILE A 174 5.07 5.57 -5.36
CA ILE A 174 3.99 6.29 -6.02
C ILE A 174 3.10 7.00 -5.01
N SER A 175 2.98 8.31 -5.13
CA SER A 175 2.01 9.12 -4.40
C SER A 175 0.68 9.20 -5.16
N THR A 176 -0.43 9.20 -4.41
CA THR A 176 -1.78 8.99 -4.94
C THR A 176 -2.51 10.30 -5.28
N VAL A 177 -1.87 11.10 -6.14
CA VAL A 177 -2.43 12.32 -6.72
C VAL A 177 -2.60 12.09 -8.21
N ALA A 178 -3.81 12.29 -8.75
CA ALA A 178 -4.12 12.03 -10.15
C ALA A 178 -4.40 13.32 -10.93
N ALA A 179 -4.16 13.29 -12.24
CA ALA A 179 -4.52 14.36 -13.15
C ALA A 179 -5.96 14.20 -13.65
N GLY A 180 -6.71 15.30 -13.71
CA GLY A 180 -7.95 15.40 -14.45
C GLY A 180 -7.72 15.57 -15.96
N TYR A 181 -8.81 15.71 -16.71
CA TYR A 181 -8.76 15.86 -18.18
C TYR A 181 -8.64 17.32 -18.64
N HIS A 182 -8.90 18.28 -17.74
CA HIS A 182 -8.91 19.72 -18.08
C HIS A 182 -7.96 20.55 -17.21
N GLY A 183 -6.97 19.86 -16.57
CA GLY A 183 -5.95 20.50 -15.74
C GLY A 183 -6.25 20.44 -14.24
N GLU A 184 -7.34 19.80 -13.84
CA GLU A 184 -7.62 19.55 -12.44
C GLU A 184 -6.64 18.53 -11.85
N VAL A 185 -6.51 18.55 -10.52
CA VAL A 185 -5.75 17.59 -9.75
C VAL A 185 -6.65 16.99 -8.69
N TYR A 186 -6.58 15.69 -8.50
CA TYR A 186 -7.43 14.96 -7.58
C TYR A 186 -6.65 14.17 -6.53
N ASN A 187 -7.15 14.23 -5.30
CA ASN A 187 -6.73 13.38 -4.19
C ASN A 187 -7.38 12.00 -4.34
N ILE A 188 -6.58 10.95 -4.47
CA ILE A 188 -7.04 9.57 -4.65
C ILE A 188 -6.83 8.77 -3.38
N ASN A 189 -7.81 7.95 -3.00
CA ASN A 189 -7.64 6.98 -1.92
C ASN A 189 -6.50 5.99 -2.26
N ALA A 190 -5.57 5.80 -1.34
CA ALA A 190 -4.36 5.03 -1.60
C ALA A 190 -4.64 3.52 -1.77
N ASP A 191 -5.66 2.95 -1.12
CA ASP A 191 -6.04 1.56 -1.30
C ASP A 191 -6.61 1.35 -2.71
N VAL A 192 -7.45 2.31 -3.18
CA VAL A 192 -8.00 2.31 -4.55
C VAL A 192 -6.89 2.46 -5.59
N ALA A 193 -5.99 3.43 -5.40
CA ALA A 193 -4.88 3.64 -6.34
C ALA A 193 -3.99 2.39 -6.45
N ALA A 194 -3.63 1.78 -5.32
CA ALA A 194 -2.82 0.57 -5.30
C ALA A 194 -3.51 -0.60 -6.01
N ALA A 195 -4.82 -0.79 -5.78
CA ALA A 195 -5.59 -1.85 -6.42
C ALA A 195 -5.65 -1.65 -7.95
N ARG A 196 -5.88 -0.42 -8.42
CA ARG A 196 -5.95 -0.10 -9.86
C ARG A 196 -4.59 -0.22 -10.53
N ILE A 197 -3.51 0.25 -9.90
CA ILE A 197 -2.14 0.11 -10.40
C ILE A 197 -1.73 -1.37 -10.44
N ALA A 198 -2.04 -2.15 -9.39
CA ALA A 198 -1.73 -3.58 -9.35
C ALA A 198 -2.44 -4.35 -10.47
N ALA A 199 -3.70 -4.04 -10.72
CA ALA A 199 -4.48 -4.67 -11.78
C ALA A 199 -3.92 -4.37 -13.18
N GLU A 200 -3.58 -3.10 -13.46
CA GLU A 200 -3.07 -2.70 -14.77
C GLU A 200 -1.65 -3.21 -15.03
N LEU A 201 -0.82 -3.32 -13.99
CA LEU A 201 0.51 -3.95 -14.07
C LEU A 201 0.47 -5.47 -14.23
N GLY A 202 -0.71 -6.11 -14.10
CA GLY A 202 -0.80 -7.57 -13.99
C GLY A 202 -0.01 -8.10 -12.79
N ALA A 203 -0.02 -7.37 -11.68
CA ALA A 203 0.76 -7.74 -10.50
C ALA A 203 0.31 -9.10 -9.94
N ARG A 204 1.29 -9.90 -9.51
CA ARG A 204 1.05 -11.22 -8.90
C ARG A 204 0.34 -11.10 -7.56
N LYS A 205 0.72 -10.07 -6.77
CA LYS A 205 0.11 -9.78 -5.47
C LYS A 205 -0.13 -8.29 -5.29
N LEU A 206 -1.23 -7.99 -4.57
CA LEU A 206 -1.47 -6.72 -3.93
C LEU A 206 -1.42 -6.93 -2.41
N ILE A 207 -0.63 -6.14 -1.70
CA ILE A 207 -0.56 -6.15 -0.24
C ILE A 207 -1.05 -4.80 0.27
N LEU A 208 -2.17 -4.80 1.02
CA LEU A 208 -2.69 -3.62 1.72
C LEU A 208 -2.26 -3.68 3.18
N MET A 209 -1.28 -2.86 3.56
CA MET A 209 -0.89 -2.69 4.96
C MET A 209 -1.90 -1.81 5.69
N THR A 210 -2.35 -2.27 6.84
CA THR A 210 -3.37 -1.61 7.66
C THR A 210 -3.01 -1.68 9.15
N ASP A 211 -3.86 -1.12 10.01
CA ASP A 211 -3.70 -1.16 11.48
C ASP A 211 -4.61 -2.24 12.13
N ILE A 212 -4.91 -3.30 11.39
CA ILE A 212 -5.71 -4.43 11.85
C ILE A 212 -5.08 -5.74 11.40
N VAL A 213 -5.26 -6.80 12.19
CA VAL A 213 -4.68 -8.13 11.94
C VAL A 213 -5.21 -8.80 10.66
N GLY A 214 -6.37 -8.39 10.16
CA GLY A 214 -7.05 -8.95 9.00
C GLY A 214 -8.57 -8.92 9.16
N LEU A 215 -9.30 -9.75 8.43
CA LEU A 215 -10.74 -9.91 8.58
C LEU A 215 -11.04 -10.90 9.71
N LEU A 216 -11.73 -10.43 10.75
CA LEU A 216 -12.16 -11.23 11.88
C LEU A 216 -13.62 -11.63 11.73
N ARG A 217 -14.03 -12.82 12.20
CA ARG A 217 -15.46 -13.18 12.33
C ARG A 217 -16.12 -12.37 13.45
N ASP A 218 -15.41 -12.22 14.57
CA ASP A 218 -15.75 -11.32 15.66
C ASP A 218 -14.67 -10.25 15.76
N LYS A 219 -15.04 -8.99 15.52
CA LYS A 219 -14.12 -7.84 15.50
C LYS A 219 -13.36 -7.62 16.81
N ASP A 220 -13.87 -8.16 17.93
CA ASP A 220 -13.33 -7.99 19.26
C ASP A 220 -12.48 -9.22 19.69
N ASP A 221 -12.34 -10.26 18.84
CA ASP A 221 -11.53 -11.47 19.09
C ASP A 221 -10.59 -11.78 17.92
N GLU A 222 -9.31 -11.49 18.09
CA GLU A 222 -8.25 -11.74 17.08
C GLU A 222 -8.06 -13.24 16.76
N ASN A 223 -8.49 -14.17 17.64
CA ASN A 223 -8.44 -15.61 17.38
C ASN A 223 -9.45 -16.05 16.30
N THR A 224 -10.36 -15.15 15.91
CA THR A 224 -11.38 -15.42 14.88
C THR A 224 -10.95 -14.97 13.49
N LEU A 225 -9.65 -14.77 13.26
CA LEU A 225 -9.10 -14.38 11.97
C LEU A 225 -9.53 -15.35 10.86
N ILE A 226 -9.99 -14.78 9.75
CA ILE A 226 -10.29 -15.51 8.53
C ILE A 226 -9.07 -15.38 7.60
N PRO A 227 -8.22 -16.40 7.50
CA PRO A 227 -6.96 -16.27 6.77
C PRO A 227 -7.14 -16.22 5.25
N VAL A 228 -8.23 -16.83 4.75
CA VAL A 228 -8.49 -16.95 3.29
C VAL A 228 -9.95 -16.68 2.98
N VAL A 229 -10.20 -15.84 1.99
CA VAL A 229 -11.55 -15.48 1.52
C VAL A 229 -11.59 -15.60 0.00
N ASN A 230 -12.55 -16.39 -0.52
CA ASN A 230 -12.89 -16.31 -1.94
C ASN A 230 -13.71 -15.03 -2.20
N VAL A 231 -13.35 -14.26 -3.23
CA VAL A 231 -14.05 -13.00 -3.52
C VAL A 231 -15.55 -13.19 -3.81
N SER A 232 -15.97 -14.40 -4.22
CA SER A 232 -17.39 -14.75 -4.39
C SER A 232 -18.16 -14.80 -3.07
N ASP A 233 -17.49 -15.01 -1.93
CA ASP A 233 -18.12 -15.10 -0.60
C ASP A 233 -18.30 -13.71 0.06
N VAL A 234 -17.61 -12.68 -0.44
CA VAL A 234 -17.67 -11.33 0.12
C VAL A 234 -19.11 -10.78 0.24
N PRO A 235 -20.02 -10.93 -0.75
CA PRO A 235 -21.38 -10.46 -0.60
C PRO A 235 -22.14 -11.14 0.56
N LYS A 236 -21.86 -12.42 0.83
CA LYS A 236 -22.43 -13.13 1.98
C LYS A 236 -21.86 -12.59 3.30
N LEU A 237 -20.54 -12.47 3.39
CA LEU A 237 -19.87 -11.94 4.58
C LEU A 237 -20.31 -10.50 4.93
N LYS A 238 -20.64 -9.68 3.92
CA LYS A 238 -21.26 -8.36 4.11
C LYS A 238 -22.68 -8.47 4.70
N ARG A 239 -23.53 -9.35 4.15
CA ARG A 239 -24.90 -9.56 4.66
C ARG A 239 -24.90 -10.11 6.08
N ASP A 240 -23.96 -11.00 6.41
CA ASP A 240 -23.81 -11.61 7.72
C ASP A 240 -23.19 -10.63 8.77
N GLY A 241 -22.83 -9.39 8.35
CA GLY A 241 -22.28 -8.34 9.22
C GLY A 241 -20.81 -8.53 9.60
N ILE A 242 -20.14 -9.58 9.07
CA ILE A 242 -18.71 -9.85 9.30
C ILE A 242 -17.86 -8.76 8.64
N ILE A 243 -18.21 -8.36 7.42
CA ILE A 243 -17.58 -7.22 6.73
C ILE A 243 -18.43 -5.98 6.99
N SER A 244 -17.93 -5.06 7.81
CA SER A 244 -18.66 -3.85 8.21
C SER A 244 -17.74 -2.63 8.35
N GLY A 245 -18.32 -1.44 8.43
CA GLY A 245 -17.62 -0.19 8.70
C GLY A 245 -16.43 0.06 7.78
N GLY A 246 -15.29 0.43 8.36
CA GLY A 246 -14.06 0.79 7.64
C GLY A 246 -13.39 -0.37 6.88
N MET A 247 -13.82 -1.63 7.11
CA MET A 247 -13.33 -2.78 6.35
C MET A 247 -13.94 -2.87 4.95
N ILE A 248 -15.17 -2.38 4.77
CA ILE A 248 -15.89 -2.47 3.49
C ILE A 248 -15.03 -1.90 2.34
N PRO A 249 -14.56 -0.63 2.37
CA PRO A 249 -13.80 -0.10 1.26
C PRO A 249 -12.47 -0.82 1.01
N LYS A 250 -11.81 -1.33 2.06
CA LYS A 250 -10.55 -2.07 1.91
C LYS A 250 -10.76 -3.42 1.21
N ILE A 251 -11.79 -4.16 1.64
CA ILE A 251 -12.14 -5.44 1.02
C ILE A 251 -12.64 -5.23 -0.41
N ASP A 252 -13.39 -4.16 -0.67
CA ASP A 252 -13.82 -3.82 -2.03
C ASP A 252 -12.63 -3.57 -2.95
N CYS A 253 -11.57 -2.92 -2.47
CA CYS A 253 -10.32 -2.77 -3.21
C CYS A 253 -9.64 -4.12 -3.50
N CYS A 254 -9.60 -5.05 -2.52
CA CYS A 254 -9.09 -6.41 -2.75
C CYS A 254 -9.92 -7.17 -3.78
N VAL A 255 -11.24 -7.11 -3.66
CA VAL A 255 -12.18 -7.76 -4.62
C VAL A 255 -12.01 -7.18 -6.03
N GLU A 256 -11.91 -5.86 -6.15
CA GLU A 256 -11.69 -5.20 -7.45
C GLU A 256 -10.36 -5.63 -8.06
N ALA A 257 -9.28 -5.63 -7.30
CA ALA A 257 -7.96 -6.06 -7.77
C ALA A 257 -7.98 -7.49 -8.31
N VAL A 258 -8.54 -8.44 -7.54
CA VAL A 258 -8.64 -9.85 -7.95
C VAL A 258 -9.53 -10.01 -9.20
N ARG A 259 -10.70 -9.35 -9.25
CA ARG A 259 -11.59 -9.41 -10.42
C ARG A 259 -10.97 -8.80 -11.68
N ARG A 260 -10.00 -7.91 -11.55
CA ARG A 260 -9.25 -7.31 -12.65
C ARG A 260 -7.98 -8.09 -13.02
N GLY A 261 -7.71 -9.21 -12.37
CA GLY A 261 -6.64 -10.13 -12.75
C GLY A 261 -5.43 -10.20 -11.83
N VAL A 262 -5.40 -9.47 -10.71
CA VAL A 262 -4.40 -9.71 -9.66
C VAL A 262 -4.66 -11.09 -9.06
N GLU A 263 -3.64 -11.96 -9.04
CA GLU A 263 -3.83 -13.35 -8.59
C GLU A 263 -4.31 -13.42 -7.13
N ARG A 264 -3.76 -12.58 -6.25
CA ARG A 264 -4.10 -12.54 -4.83
C ARG A 264 -3.96 -11.13 -4.27
N ALA A 265 -4.92 -10.74 -3.43
CA ALA A 265 -4.84 -9.51 -2.65
C ALA A 265 -4.82 -9.86 -1.16
N HIS A 266 -4.00 -9.15 -0.37
CA HIS A 266 -3.81 -9.40 1.05
C HIS A 266 -4.06 -8.14 1.87
N ILE A 267 -4.72 -8.31 3.01
CA ILE A 267 -4.78 -7.32 4.08
C ILE A 267 -3.89 -7.83 5.21
N ILE A 268 -2.85 -7.07 5.54
CA ILE A 268 -1.89 -7.44 6.60
C ILE A 268 -1.74 -6.33 7.64
N ASP A 269 -1.36 -6.71 8.85
CA ASP A 269 -1.11 -5.78 9.94
C ASP A 269 0.26 -5.11 9.82
N GLY A 270 0.27 -3.82 9.49
CA GLY A 270 1.48 -3.02 9.43
C GLY A 270 2.10 -2.67 10.78
N ARG A 271 1.43 -3.02 11.91
CA ARG A 271 1.99 -2.87 13.26
C ARG A 271 2.92 -4.03 13.62
N THR A 272 2.88 -5.13 12.87
CA THR A 272 3.80 -6.26 13.03
C THR A 272 5.06 -5.99 12.23
N PRO A 273 6.25 -5.90 12.87
CA PRO A 273 7.50 -5.75 12.15
C PRO A 273 7.71 -6.89 11.15
N HIS A 274 8.21 -6.57 9.97
CA HIS A 274 8.50 -7.53 8.90
C HIS A 274 7.28 -8.33 8.41
N SER A 275 6.06 -7.80 8.56
CA SER A 275 4.83 -8.48 8.16
C SER A 275 4.79 -8.84 6.67
N ILE A 276 5.43 -8.05 5.81
CA ILE A 276 5.54 -8.34 4.38
C ILE A 276 6.38 -9.60 4.15
N LEU A 277 7.50 -9.73 4.85
CA LEU A 277 8.36 -10.92 4.72
C LEU A 277 7.69 -12.17 5.29
N VAL A 278 6.97 -12.05 6.42
CA VAL A 278 6.19 -13.17 6.98
C VAL A 278 5.18 -13.66 5.94
N GLU A 279 4.45 -12.74 5.27
CA GLU A 279 3.47 -13.12 4.23
C GLU A 279 4.12 -13.77 3.00
N LEU A 280 5.28 -13.31 2.59
CA LEU A 280 5.87 -13.74 1.31
C LEU A 280 6.85 -14.92 1.45
N PHE A 281 7.52 -15.04 2.59
CA PHE A 281 8.65 -15.95 2.76
C PHE A 281 8.41 -17.02 3.84
N THR A 282 7.14 -17.22 4.26
CA THR A 282 6.74 -18.32 5.15
C THR A 282 5.51 -19.06 4.61
N ASP A 283 5.27 -20.27 5.12
CA ASP A 283 4.13 -21.11 4.71
C ASP A 283 2.81 -20.63 5.34
N GLU A 284 2.88 -20.12 6.57
CA GLU A 284 1.68 -19.72 7.33
C GLU A 284 1.08 -18.40 6.86
N GLY A 285 1.97 -17.49 6.38
CA GLY A 285 1.54 -16.14 5.98
C GLY A 285 1.05 -15.31 7.17
N ILE A 286 0.40 -14.19 6.87
CA ILE A 286 -0.19 -13.28 7.88
C ILE A 286 -1.41 -12.56 7.31
N GLY A 287 -2.41 -12.27 8.17
CA GLY A 287 -3.57 -11.49 7.76
C GLY A 287 -4.63 -12.26 6.98
N THR A 288 -5.28 -11.61 6.02
CA THR A 288 -6.33 -12.21 5.20
C THR A 288 -6.01 -12.11 3.72
N MET A 289 -5.99 -13.26 3.05
CA MET A 289 -5.82 -13.38 1.60
C MET A 289 -7.18 -13.44 0.89
N PHE A 290 -7.31 -12.70 -0.21
CA PHE A 290 -8.44 -12.71 -1.15
C PHE A 290 -7.98 -13.26 -2.50
N TYR A 291 -8.76 -14.19 -3.10
CA TYR A 291 -8.48 -14.81 -4.41
C TYR A 291 -9.76 -15.05 -5.21
#